data_3de6f5b85b184224399f084ee0082835
#
_entry.id   3de6f5b85b184224399f084ee0082835
#
_cell.length_a   1.000
_cell.length_b   1.000
_cell.length_c   1.000
_cell.angle_alpha   90.00
_cell.angle_beta   90.00
_cell.angle_gamma   90.00
#
_symmetry.space_group_name_H-M   'P 1'
#
loop_
_entity.id
_entity.type
_entity.pdbx_description
1 polymer ?
#
loop_
_entity_poly.entity_id
_entity_poly.type
_entity_poly.pdbx_seq_one_letter_code
_entity_poly.pdbx_strand_id
1 'polypeptide(L)'
;MYVALLNFLLKFVGKDKAKSLKSYNFAAENSKTHIKMAGYLVEDTRKVTTHRLLEMKQAGKKIAMLTSYDYSMAQIVDAAGVDIILVGDSASNMMAGNVTTLPITLDQMIYHARSVVRGVKRALVVCDMPFGTYQVDPQDAVRNAVRIMQETGCDALKLEGGVEILPAVKLILDAGIPVMGHLGLTPQSINKFGTYAVRAREEAEANKLRTDAIALDEVGCCAVVLEKIPADLATEVSQKIKVPTISIGAGGGCDGQVLVVHDMLGMNKGFSPKFLRRYANLYDIMIDAIGQYVTDVKSGDFPNQDEQY
;
A
#
# COMPACT_ATOMS: atom_id res chain seq x y z
N MET A 1 1.11 35.20 -12.15
CA MET A 1 1.99 34.81 -13.27
C MET A 1 1.48 33.55 -13.99
N TYR A 2 1.10 32.47 -13.31
CA TYR A 2 0.59 31.24 -13.93
C TYR A 2 -0.72 31.38 -14.72
N VAL A 3 -1.66 32.18 -14.26
CA VAL A 3 -2.97 32.40 -14.92
C VAL A 3 -2.84 33.16 -16.25
N ALA A 4 -1.86 34.04 -16.37
CA ALA A 4 -1.59 34.76 -17.59
C ALA A 4 -0.95 33.87 -18.68
N LEU A 5 -0.11 32.92 -18.29
CA LEU A 5 0.49 31.95 -19.19
C LEU A 5 -0.55 30.93 -19.72
N LEU A 6 -1.47 30.50 -18.87
CA LEU A 6 -2.55 29.59 -19.24
C LEU A 6 -3.53 30.21 -20.25
N ASN A 7 -3.88 31.49 -20.07
CA ASN A 7 -4.73 32.23 -21.00
C ASN A 7 -4.05 32.54 -22.34
N PHE A 8 -2.72 32.59 -22.36
CA PHE A 8 -1.93 32.71 -23.59
C PHE A 8 -1.93 31.41 -24.38
N LEU A 9 -1.75 30.27 -23.70
CA LEU A 9 -1.75 28.93 -24.31
C LEU A 9 -3.12 28.52 -24.88
N LEU A 10 -4.23 28.95 -24.26
CA LEU A 10 -5.59 28.68 -24.73
C LEU A 10 -5.94 29.34 -26.06
N LYS A 11 -5.21 30.36 -26.51
CA LYS A 11 -5.42 31.03 -27.80
C LYS A 11 -4.86 30.27 -29.00
N PHE A 12 -3.98 29.29 -28.79
CA PHE A 12 -3.29 28.55 -29.86
C PHE A 12 -3.71 27.10 -29.98
N VAL A 13 -4.62 26.60 -29.15
CA VAL A 13 -5.07 25.20 -29.15
C VAL A 13 -6.43 25.07 -29.82
N GLY A 14 -6.54 24.24 -30.87
CA GLY A 14 -7.77 23.97 -31.59
C GLY A 14 -8.92 23.44 -30.71
N LYS A 15 -10.17 23.66 -31.15
CA LYS A 15 -11.40 23.41 -30.33
C LYS A 15 -11.54 22.00 -29.74
N ASP A 16 -10.94 20.98 -30.32
CA ASP A 16 -11.03 19.60 -29.82
C ASP A 16 -10.07 19.29 -28.66
N LYS A 17 -8.92 20.00 -28.61
CA LYS A 17 -8.00 19.92 -27.45
C LYS A 17 -8.48 20.73 -26.25
N ALA A 18 -9.37 21.70 -26.44
CA ALA A 18 -9.93 22.52 -25.36
C ALA A 18 -10.89 21.71 -24.45
N LYS A 19 -11.48 20.61 -24.91
CA LYS A 19 -12.31 19.72 -24.07
C LYS A 19 -11.46 18.89 -23.11
N SER A 20 -10.29 18.41 -23.54
CA SER A 20 -9.33 17.70 -22.67
C SER A 20 -8.77 18.61 -21.57
N LEU A 21 -8.44 19.86 -21.91
CA LEU A 21 -7.96 20.87 -20.94
C LEU A 21 -9.03 21.31 -19.93
N LYS A 22 -10.34 21.24 -20.28
CA LYS A 22 -11.43 21.52 -19.33
C LYS A 22 -11.58 20.43 -18.27
N SER A 23 -11.28 19.16 -18.56
CA SER A 23 -11.25 18.10 -17.56
C SER A 23 -10.09 18.24 -16.57
N TYR A 24 -8.95 18.78 -17.01
CA TYR A 24 -7.84 19.17 -16.14
C TYR A 24 -8.17 20.34 -15.21
N ASN A 25 -8.93 21.33 -15.69
CA ASN A 25 -9.37 22.47 -14.86
C ASN A 25 -10.38 22.05 -13.79
N PHE A 26 -11.24 21.06 -14.02
CA PHE A 26 -12.17 20.58 -13.01
C PHE A 26 -11.47 19.86 -11.86
N ALA A 27 -10.35 19.17 -12.11
CA ALA A 27 -9.49 18.61 -11.06
C ALA A 27 -8.70 19.71 -10.33
N ALA A 28 -8.30 20.78 -11.02
CA ALA A 28 -7.54 21.89 -10.45
C ALA A 28 -8.42 22.89 -9.65
N GLU A 29 -9.69 23.04 -9.97
CA GLU A 29 -10.62 23.92 -9.21
C GLU A 29 -11.08 23.27 -7.90
N ASN A 30 -11.18 21.96 -7.83
CA ASN A 30 -11.44 21.25 -6.56
C ASN A 30 -10.20 21.14 -5.66
N SER A 31 -8.99 21.49 -6.14
CA SER A 31 -7.75 21.48 -5.36
C SER A 31 -7.39 22.82 -4.72
N LYS A 32 -8.22 23.86 -4.89
CA LYS A 32 -7.93 25.23 -4.37
C LYS A 32 -8.05 25.41 -2.86
N THR A 33 -8.33 24.36 -2.10
CA THR A 33 -8.28 24.38 -0.65
C THR A 33 -7.15 23.47 -0.17
N HIS A 34 -6.07 24.05 0.30
CA HIS A 34 -4.92 23.44 1.00
C HIS A 34 -3.64 23.14 0.19
N ILE A 35 -3.02 24.16 -0.42
CA ILE A 35 -1.56 24.13 -0.56
C ILE A 35 -0.98 24.75 0.71
N LYS A 36 -0.79 23.97 1.77
CA LYS A 36 0.10 24.34 2.89
C LYS A 36 1.54 24.09 2.47
N MET A 37 2.39 25.12 2.58
CA MET A 37 3.82 25.11 2.26
C MET A 37 4.66 24.33 3.30
N ALA A 38 4.36 23.05 3.50
CA ALA A 38 5.18 22.17 4.37
C ALA A 38 5.32 20.75 3.84
N GLY A 39 4.94 20.43 2.61
CA GLY A 39 5.17 19.13 2.00
C GLY A 39 4.17 18.03 2.37
N TYR A 40 3.26 18.24 3.31
CA TYR A 40 2.23 17.26 3.71
C TYR A 40 0.82 17.81 3.52
N LEU A 41 -0.10 16.95 3.03
CA LEU A 41 -1.53 17.27 2.91
C LEU A 41 -2.30 17.09 4.22
N VAL A 42 -1.63 16.66 5.30
CA VAL A 42 -2.22 16.46 6.63
C VAL A 42 -1.66 17.46 7.64
N GLU A 43 -2.47 17.84 8.64
CA GLU A 43 -2.06 18.77 9.70
C GLU A 43 -1.09 18.14 10.70
N ASP A 44 -1.30 16.87 11.06
CA ASP A 44 -0.47 16.15 12.01
C ASP A 44 0.70 15.47 11.29
N THR A 45 1.87 16.06 11.40
CA THR A 45 3.13 15.60 10.77
C THR A 45 4.00 14.73 11.67
N ARG A 46 3.52 14.40 12.89
CA ARG A 46 4.27 13.52 13.80
C ARG A 46 4.36 12.11 13.21
N LYS A 47 5.48 11.43 13.46
CA LYS A 47 5.69 10.02 13.07
C LYS A 47 4.54 9.15 13.58
N VAL A 48 3.99 8.33 12.70
CA VAL A 48 3.01 7.31 13.07
C VAL A 48 3.75 6.10 13.66
N THR A 49 3.30 5.66 14.84
CA THR A 49 3.84 4.50 15.57
C THR A 49 2.76 3.45 15.74
N THR A 50 3.14 2.24 16.12
CA THR A 50 2.17 1.17 16.43
C THR A 50 1.21 1.57 17.56
N HIS A 51 1.71 2.28 18.58
CA HIS A 51 0.86 2.82 19.65
C HIS A 51 -0.19 3.80 19.11
N ARG A 52 0.21 4.67 18.20
CA ARG A 52 -0.71 5.64 17.58
C ARG A 52 -1.81 4.98 16.76
N LEU A 53 -1.54 3.84 16.12
CA LEU A 53 -2.60 3.08 15.43
C LEU A 53 -3.69 2.62 16.39
N LEU A 54 -3.31 2.17 17.59
CA LEU A 54 -4.25 1.80 18.64
C LEU A 54 -5.07 3.01 19.13
N GLU A 55 -4.43 4.16 19.34
CA GLU A 55 -5.12 5.41 19.69
C GLU A 55 -6.12 5.82 18.60
N MET A 56 -5.77 5.65 17.31
CA MET A 56 -6.68 5.95 16.20
C MET A 56 -7.92 5.06 16.24
N LYS A 57 -7.76 3.73 16.45
CA LYS A 57 -8.90 2.82 16.63
C LYS A 57 -9.78 3.25 17.79
N GLN A 58 -9.22 3.50 18.97
CA GLN A 58 -9.94 3.93 20.17
C GLN A 58 -10.71 5.24 19.97
N ALA A 59 -10.16 6.14 19.16
CA ALA A 59 -10.78 7.41 18.79
C ALA A 59 -11.75 7.29 17.61
N GLY A 60 -11.99 6.11 17.05
CA GLY A 60 -12.82 5.90 15.86
C GLY A 60 -12.27 6.54 14.57
N LYS A 61 -10.98 6.89 14.53
CA LYS A 61 -10.31 7.49 13.37
C LYS A 61 -9.87 6.38 12.42
N LYS A 62 -10.23 6.52 11.13
CA LYS A 62 -9.85 5.55 10.12
C LYS A 62 -8.36 5.67 9.77
N ILE A 63 -7.73 4.52 9.52
CA ILE A 63 -6.32 4.37 9.17
C ILE A 63 -6.22 4.18 7.65
N ALA A 64 -5.47 5.05 6.99
CA ALA A 64 -5.18 4.94 5.57
C ALA A 64 -3.83 4.22 5.38
N MET A 65 -3.86 3.09 4.68
CA MET A 65 -2.66 2.31 4.35
C MET A 65 -2.54 2.17 2.83
N LEU A 66 -1.31 2.25 2.32
CA LEU A 66 -1.06 2.11 0.88
C LEU A 66 0.29 1.43 0.66
N THR A 67 0.42 0.64 -0.42
CA THR A 67 1.71 0.05 -0.74
C THR A 67 2.68 1.07 -1.34
N SER A 68 3.99 0.83 -1.18
CA SER A 68 5.05 1.47 -1.96
C SER A 68 6.25 0.54 -2.07
N TYR A 69 7.02 0.67 -3.16
CA TYR A 69 8.12 -0.26 -3.45
C TYR A 69 9.43 0.43 -3.80
N ASP A 70 9.43 1.76 -3.92
CA ASP A 70 10.61 2.56 -4.25
C ASP A 70 10.63 3.91 -3.52
N TYR A 71 11.77 4.58 -3.60
CA TYR A 71 12.02 5.86 -2.93
C TYR A 71 11.10 7.00 -3.39
N SER A 72 10.92 7.16 -4.70
CA SER A 72 10.17 8.27 -5.27
C SER A 72 8.68 8.17 -4.95
N MET A 73 8.11 6.96 -5.14
CA MET A 73 6.72 6.70 -4.79
C MET A 73 6.48 6.83 -3.28
N ALA A 74 7.43 6.38 -2.45
CA ALA A 74 7.34 6.49 -1.00
C ALA A 74 7.24 7.96 -0.53
N GLN A 75 8.02 8.87 -1.14
CA GLN A 75 7.92 10.30 -0.84
C GLN A 75 6.55 10.89 -1.19
N ILE A 76 5.98 10.48 -2.34
CA ILE A 76 4.65 10.94 -2.78
C ILE A 76 3.57 10.43 -1.82
N VAL A 77 3.63 9.15 -1.46
CA VAL A 77 2.64 8.52 -0.57
C VAL A 77 2.72 9.10 0.84
N ASP A 78 3.93 9.31 1.36
CA ASP A 78 4.15 9.91 2.69
C ASP A 78 3.64 11.37 2.71
N ALA A 79 3.99 12.17 1.70
CA ALA A 79 3.52 13.55 1.57
C ALA A 79 2.00 13.66 1.42
N ALA A 80 1.34 12.66 0.81
CA ALA A 80 -0.12 12.58 0.74
C ALA A 80 -0.79 12.33 2.09
N GLY A 81 -0.03 11.97 3.14
CA GLY A 81 -0.52 11.83 4.50
C GLY A 81 -1.07 10.46 4.84
N VAL A 82 -0.67 9.42 4.12
CA VAL A 82 -1.01 8.02 4.43
C VAL A 82 -0.40 7.65 5.79
N ASP A 83 -1.14 6.91 6.62
CA ASP A 83 -0.72 6.57 7.98
C ASP A 83 0.26 5.39 8.01
N ILE A 84 0.06 4.41 7.13
CA ILE A 84 0.92 3.23 7.00
C ILE A 84 1.35 3.06 5.55
N ILE A 85 2.64 2.85 5.32
CA ILE A 85 3.16 2.42 4.03
C ILE A 85 3.58 0.96 4.13
N LEU A 86 3.00 0.12 3.27
CA LEU A 86 3.32 -1.29 3.17
C LEU A 86 4.33 -1.53 2.05
N VAL A 87 5.48 -2.05 2.40
CA VAL A 87 6.37 -2.70 1.43
C VAL A 87 5.88 -4.13 1.28
N GLY A 88 4.90 -4.30 0.39
CA GLY A 88 4.20 -5.57 0.19
C GLY A 88 5.00 -6.53 -0.68
N ASP A 89 4.86 -7.83 -0.44
CA ASP A 89 5.37 -8.88 -1.34
C ASP A 89 4.70 -8.86 -2.72
N SER A 90 3.60 -8.11 -2.87
CA SER A 90 3.02 -7.68 -4.16
C SER A 90 4.03 -6.93 -5.05
N ALA A 91 5.19 -6.52 -4.54
CA ALA A 91 6.33 -6.11 -5.35
C ALA A 91 6.74 -7.19 -6.37
N SER A 92 6.56 -8.47 -6.05
CA SER A 92 6.72 -9.58 -6.98
C SER A 92 5.90 -9.39 -8.26
N ASN A 93 4.65 -8.97 -8.12
CA ASN A 93 3.75 -8.74 -9.25
C ASN A 93 4.02 -7.37 -9.92
N MET A 94 4.08 -6.31 -9.12
CA MET A 94 4.09 -4.93 -9.62
C MET A 94 5.46 -4.49 -10.15
N MET A 95 6.54 -4.97 -9.56
CA MET A 95 7.91 -4.55 -9.90
C MET A 95 8.65 -5.59 -10.74
N ALA A 96 8.42 -6.89 -10.48
CA ALA A 96 9.11 -7.97 -11.19
C ALA A 96 8.25 -8.67 -12.24
N GLY A 97 6.94 -8.38 -12.33
CA GLY A 97 6.03 -8.95 -13.32
C GLY A 97 5.69 -10.43 -13.10
N ASN A 98 5.94 -10.96 -11.91
CA ASN A 98 5.59 -12.35 -11.57
C ASN A 98 4.07 -12.53 -11.44
N VAL A 99 3.59 -13.74 -11.68
CA VAL A 99 2.15 -14.08 -11.59
C VAL A 99 1.65 -14.10 -10.14
N THR A 100 2.53 -14.46 -9.19
CA THR A 100 2.22 -14.56 -7.76
C THR A 100 3.24 -13.82 -6.92
N THR A 101 2.97 -13.69 -5.61
CA THR A 101 3.91 -13.11 -4.65
C THR A 101 5.02 -14.08 -4.25
N LEU A 102 4.88 -15.39 -4.53
CA LEU A 102 5.78 -16.45 -4.05
C LEU A 102 7.25 -16.31 -4.49
N PRO A 103 7.59 -15.84 -5.71
CA PRO A 103 8.98 -15.80 -6.16
C PRO A 103 9.84 -14.71 -5.52
N ILE A 104 9.25 -13.70 -4.87
CA ILE A 104 10.07 -12.61 -4.31
C ILE A 104 10.91 -13.12 -3.13
N THR A 105 12.19 -12.76 -3.15
CA THR A 105 13.15 -13.21 -2.13
C THR A 105 13.26 -12.21 -0.98
N LEU A 106 13.86 -12.66 0.13
CA LEU A 106 14.17 -11.79 1.28
C LEU A 106 15.08 -10.61 0.87
N ASP A 107 16.08 -10.85 0.03
CA ASP A 107 16.99 -9.81 -0.43
C ASP A 107 16.29 -8.74 -1.27
N GLN A 108 15.36 -9.15 -2.12
CA GLN A 108 14.53 -8.23 -2.90
C GLN A 108 13.60 -7.42 -2.00
N MET A 109 12.96 -8.03 -1.00
CA MET A 109 12.15 -7.30 -0.04
C MET A 109 12.98 -6.30 0.77
N ILE A 110 14.18 -6.67 1.20
CA ILE A 110 15.12 -5.76 1.87
C ILE A 110 15.49 -4.59 0.96
N TYR A 111 15.76 -4.83 -0.32
CA TYR A 111 16.05 -3.77 -1.29
C TYR A 111 14.90 -2.76 -1.40
N HIS A 112 13.66 -3.25 -1.58
CA HIS A 112 12.47 -2.40 -1.65
C HIS A 112 12.23 -1.64 -0.34
N ALA A 113 12.29 -2.33 0.80
CA ALA A 113 12.04 -1.72 2.11
C ALA A 113 13.07 -0.63 2.44
N ARG A 114 14.35 -0.87 2.15
CA ARG A 114 15.43 0.12 2.32
C ARG A 114 15.18 1.38 1.46
N SER A 115 14.69 1.20 0.24
CA SER A 115 14.36 2.31 -0.65
C SER A 115 13.18 3.13 -0.13
N VAL A 116 12.14 2.46 0.33
CA VAL A 116 10.93 3.10 0.89
C VAL A 116 11.26 3.85 2.18
N VAL A 117 11.94 3.21 3.14
CA VAL A 117 12.26 3.83 4.44
C VAL A 117 13.04 5.14 4.28
N ARG A 118 13.96 5.22 3.31
CA ARG A 118 14.69 6.47 3.02
C ARG A 118 13.80 7.61 2.53
N GLY A 119 12.67 7.30 1.91
CA GLY A 119 11.71 8.28 1.38
C GLY A 119 10.66 8.75 2.39
N VAL A 120 10.49 8.03 3.51
CA VAL A 120 9.39 8.24 4.47
C VAL A 120 9.87 8.98 5.69
N LYS A 121 9.07 9.94 6.17
CA LYS A 121 9.33 10.71 7.40
C LYS A 121 8.22 10.55 8.42
N ARG A 122 6.95 10.44 7.98
CA ARG A 122 5.77 10.43 8.84
C ARG A 122 5.13 9.05 8.98
N ALA A 123 4.81 8.37 7.87
CA ALA A 123 4.08 7.11 7.90
C ALA A 123 4.84 5.99 8.62
N LEU A 124 4.10 5.09 9.27
CA LEU A 124 4.64 3.82 9.76
C LEU A 124 5.00 2.94 8.56
N VAL A 125 6.21 2.43 8.48
CA VAL A 125 6.65 1.53 7.40
C VAL A 125 6.58 0.09 7.87
N VAL A 126 5.74 -0.71 7.21
CA VAL A 126 5.60 -2.16 7.43
C VAL A 126 6.20 -2.90 6.24
N CYS A 127 7.02 -3.92 6.49
CA CYS A 127 7.59 -4.77 5.45
C CYS A 127 7.02 -6.18 5.54
N ASP A 128 6.60 -6.76 4.42
CA ASP A 128 6.20 -8.16 4.36
C ASP A 128 7.40 -9.08 4.51
N MET A 129 7.25 -10.11 5.34
CA MET A 129 8.14 -11.27 5.29
C MET A 129 7.72 -12.15 4.10
N PRO A 130 8.59 -12.38 3.11
CA PRO A 130 8.22 -13.15 1.93
C PRO A 130 8.04 -14.64 2.25
N PHE A 131 7.31 -15.33 1.37
CA PHE A 131 7.07 -16.76 1.48
C PHE A 131 8.36 -17.57 1.68
N GLY A 132 8.32 -18.54 2.59
CA GLY A 132 9.45 -19.41 2.92
C GLY A 132 10.38 -18.87 4.00
N THR A 133 10.21 -17.62 4.45
CA THR A 133 11.12 -17.00 5.43
C THR A 133 10.67 -17.12 6.88
N TYR A 134 9.43 -17.59 7.13
CA TYR A 134 8.88 -17.71 8.50
C TYR A 134 8.00 -18.95 8.71
N GLN A 135 7.64 -19.69 7.64
CA GLN A 135 6.74 -20.83 7.74
C GLN A 135 7.46 -22.12 8.14
N VAL A 136 8.77 -22.24 7.90
CA VAL A 136 9.52 -23.49 8.05
C VAL A 136 9.96 -23.70 9.50
N ASP A 137 10.63 -22.70 10.08
CA ASP A 137 11.17 -22.76 11.43
C ASP A 137 11.01 -21.41 12.14
N PRO A 138 10.48 -21.37 13.38
CA PRO A 138 10.31 -20.13 14.13
C PRO A 138 11.63 -19.41 14.44
N GLN A 139 12.75 -20.09 14.61
CA GLN A 139 14.05 -19.46 14.86
C GLN A 139 14.59 -18.80 13.57
N ASP A 140 14.40 -19.44 12.41
CA ASP A 140 14.74 -18.84 11.12
C ASP A 140 13.85 -17.63 10.84
N ALA A 141 12.59 -17.68 11.23
CA ALA A 141 11.70 -16.51 11.15
C ALA A 141 12.29 -15.29 11.91
N VAL A 142 12.78 -15.49 13.14
CA VAL A 142 13.43 -14.42 13.91
C VAL A 142 14.69 -13.93 13.23
N ARG A 143 15.57 -14.83 12.75
CA ARG A 143 16.80 -14.42 12.02
C ARG A 143 16.48 -13.56 10.81
N ASN A 144 15.47 -13.96 10.02
CA ASN A 144 15.03 -13.21 8.85
C ASN A 144 14.38 -11.87 9.24
N ALA A 145 13.58 -11.86 10.29
CA ALA A 145 12.96 -10.65 10.84
C ALA A 145 14.02 -9.63 11.31
N VAL A 146 14.98 -10.08 12.12
CA VAL A 146 16.11 -9.25 12.59
C VAL A 146 16.89 -8.70 11.40
N ARG A 147 17.13 -9.51 10.38
CA ARG A 147 17.84 -9.08 9.18
C ARG A 147 17.09 -7.96 8.45
N ILE A 148 15.76 -8.09 8.25
CA ILE A 148 14.97 -7.02 7.64
C ILE A 148 15.07 -5.75 8.47
N MET A 149 14.85 -5.82 9.79
CA MET A 149 14.89 -4.64 10.67
C MET A 149 16.25 -3.94 10.62
N GLN A 150 17.35 -4.68 10.74
CA GLN A 150 18.71 -4.13 10.75
C GLN A 150 19.10 -3.49 9.42
N GLU A 151 18.77 -4.15 8.31
CA GLU A 151 19.20 -3.69 6.98
C GLU A 151 18.32 -2.58 6.43
N THR A 152 17.07 -2.44 6.88
CA THR A 152 16.10 -1.49 6.30
C THR A 152 15.72 -0.34 7.23
N GLY A 153 15.62 -0.60 8.52
CA GLY A 153 15.09 0.35 9.50
C GLY A 153 13.57 0.54 9.40
N CYS A 154 12.81 -0.43 8.85
CA CYS A 154 11.35 -0.39 8.87
C CYS A 154 10.81 -0.49 10.31
N ASP A 155 9.55 -0.11 10.52
CA ASP A 155 8.97 0.02 11.86
C ASP A 155 8.28 -1.27 12.33
N ALA A 156 7.83 -2.15 11.42
CA ALA A 156 7.14 -3.40 11.73
C ALA A 156 7.21 -4.38 10.55
N LEU A 157 6.87 -5.64 10.82
CA LEU A 157 6.81 -6.70 9.81
C LEU A 157 5.38 -7.23 9.65
N LYS A 158 5.01 -7.69 8.44
CA LYS A 158 3.73 -8.36 8.21
C LYS A 158 3.94 -9.83 7.88
N LEU A 159 3.13 -10.70 8.48
CA LEU A 159 3.14 -12.16 8.28
C LEU A 159 1.73 -12.65 7.96
N GLU A 160 1.62 -13.60 7.05
CA GLU A 160 0.38 -14.21 6.61
C GLU A 160 0.14 -15.55 7.29
N GLY A 161 -1.02 -15.71 7.93
CA GLY A 161 -1.45 -16.92 8.64
C GLY A 161 -2.01 -16.63 10.03
N GLY A 162 -2.62 -17.63 10.63
CA GLY A 162 -3.24 -17.60 11.95
C GLY A 162 -2.45 -18.41 12.96
N VAL A 163 -3.16 -19.31 13.67
CA VAL A 163 -2.57 -20.12 14.75
C VAL A 163 -1.35 -20.94 14.30
N GLU A 164 -1.27 -21.32 13.03
CA GLU A 164 -0.17 -22.10 12.46
C GLU A 164 1.17 -21.36 12.47
N ILE A 165 1.18 -20.03 12.47
CA ILE A 165 2.41 -19.22 12.50
C ILE A 165 2.67 -18.55 13.86
N LEU A 166 1.79 -18.75 14.84
CA LEU A 166 1.95 -18.14 16.18
C LEU A 166 3.31 -18.39 16.83
N PRO A 167 3.93 -19.58 16.72
CA PRO A 167 5.28 -19.78 17.27
C PRO A 167 6.31 -18.82 16.69
N ALA A 168 6.28 -18.55 15.38
CA ALA A 168 7.14 -17.59 14.72
C ALA A 168 6.81 -16.15 15.15
N VAL A 169 5.52 -15.78 15.13
CA VAL A 169 5.04 -14.46 15.55
C VAL A 169 5.48 -14.15 16.98
N LYS A 170 5.28 -15.09 17.91
CA LYS A 170 5.67 -14.91 19.30
C LYS A 170 7.16 -14.64 19.45
N LEU A 171 8.03 -15.44 18.83
CA LEU A 171 9.46 -15.26 18.92
C LEU A 171 9.94 -13.92 18.30
N ILE A 172 9.31 -13.47 17.21
CA ILE A 172 9.60 -12.17 16.59
C ILE A 172 9.21 -11.04 17.56
N LEU A 173 8.03 -11.13 18.19
CA LEU A 173 7.57 -10.15 19.19
C LEU A 173 8.47 -10.15 20.44
N ASP A 174 8.88 -11.33 20.92
CA ASP A 174 9.80 -11.47 22.06
C ASP A 174 11.19 -10.86 21.76
N ALA A 175 11.59 -10.82 20.47
CA ALA A 175 12.79 -10.09 20.04
C ALA A 175 12.61 -8.57 19.96
N GLY A 176 11.43 -8.03 20.29
CA GLY A 176 11.11 -6.61 20.30
C GLY A 176 10.70 -6.05 18.93
N ILE A 177 10.36 -6.89 17.97
CA ILE A 177 9.96 -6.50 16.60
C ILE A 177 8.44 -6.50 16.50
N PRO A 178 7.77 -5.36 16.19
CA PRO A 178 6.33 -5.32 16.02
C PRO A 178 5.88 -6.14 14.81
N VAL A 179 4.77 -6.90 14.98
CA VAL A 179 4.18 -7.74 13.94
C VAL A 179 2.76 -7.29 13.62
N MET A 180 2.45 -7.20 12.33
CA MET A 180 1.11 -7.09 11.76
C MET A 180 0.70 -8.46 11.22
N GLY A 181 -0.45 -9.00 11.66
CA GLY A 181 -1.01 -10.24 11.13
C GLY A 181 -1.73 -10.01 9.79
N HIS A 182 -1.94 -11.10 9.03
CA HIS A 182 -2.75 -11.05 7.81
C HIS A 182 -3.58 -12.32 7.65
N LEU A 183 -4.90 -12.17 7.59
CA LEU A 183 -5.89 -13.24 7.54
C LEU A 183 -6.85 -13.08 6.35
N GLY A 184 -7.58 -14.16 6.06
CA GLY A 184 -8.52 -14.22 4.95
C GLY A 184 -7.85 -14.79 3.70
N LEU A 185 -7.92 -14.07 2.58
CA LEU A 185 -7.11 -14.41 1.42
C LEU A 185 -5.67 -13.99 1.69
N THR A 186 -4.81 -14.97 1.84
CA THR A 186 -3.37 -14.78 2.01
C THR A 186 -2.67 -15.15 0.71
N PRO A 187 -2.14 -14.17 -0.09
CA PRO A 187 -1.53 -14.45 -1.40
C PRO A 187 -0.41 -15.47 -1.38
N GLN A 188 0.35 -15.56 -0.28
CA GLN A 188 1.39 -16.58 -0.11
C GLN A 188 0.82 -18.02 -0.04
N SER A 189 -0.47 -18.17 0.27
CA SER A 189 -1.17 -19.46 0.26
C SER A 189 -1.94 -19.75 -1.04
N ILE A 190 -1.70 -18.99 -2.11
CA ILE A 190 -2.51 -19.05 -3.35
C ILE A 190 -2.57 -20.47 -3.95
N ASN A 191 -1.47 -21.22 -3.91
CA ASN A 191 -1.44 -22.59 -4.41
C ASN A 191 -2.31 -23.54 -3.58
N LYS A 192 -2.42 -23.31 -2.27
CA LYS A 192 -3.33 -24.06 -1.38
C LYS A 192 -4.79 -23.72 -1.67
N PHE A 193 -5.08 -22.45 -1.95
CA PHE A 193 -6.44 -22.00 -2.22
C PHE A 193 -6.90 -22.31 -3.65
N GLY A 194 -5.98 -22.36 -4.61
CA GLY A 194 -6.27 -22.57 -6.03
C GLY A 194 -7.02 -21.42 -6.72
N THR A 195 -7.40 -20.38 -6.00
CA THR A 195 -8.19 -19.25 -6.50
C THR A 195 -8.07 -18.02 -5.61
N TYR A 196 -8.28 -16.84 -6.21
CA TYR A 196 -8.42 -15.57 -5.50
C TYR A 196 -9.88 -15.26 -5.06
N ALA A 197 -10.72 -16.29 -4.84
CA ALA A 197 -12.09 -16.10 -4.38
C ALA A 197 -12.17 -15.53 -2.95
N VAL A 198 -13.33 -14.98 -2.59
CA VAL A 198 -13.62 -14.52 -1.22
C VAL A 198 -13.55 -15.71 -0.26
N ARG A 199 -12.78 -15.56 0.81
CA ARG A 199 -12.55 -16.57 1.86
C ARG A 199 -13.58 -16.45 2.98
N ALA A 200 -13.60 -17.44 3.87
CA ALA A 200 -14.44 -17.46 5.08
C ALA A 200 -15.94 -17.22 4.81
N ARG A 201 -16.47 -17.76 3.70
CA ARG A 201 -17.90 -17.80 3.41
C ARG A 201 -18.59 -18.96 4.15
N GLU A 202 -17.90 -20.07 4.28
CA GLU A 202 -18.38 -21.23 5.00
C GLU A 202 -18.09 -21.06 6.50
N GLU A 203 -19.03 -21.51 7.36
CA GLU A 203 -18.97 -21.28 8.80
C GLU A 203 -17.69 -21.86 9.45
N ALA A 204 -17.22 -22.99 8.99
CA ALA A 204 -15.98 -23.59 9.50
C ALA A 204 -14.76 -22.68 9.26
N GLU A 205 -14.66 -22.09 8.07
CA GLU A 205 -13.58 -21.16 7.74
C GLU A 205 -13.76 -19.81 8.47
N ALA A 206 -15.00 -19.33 8.62
CA ALA A 206 -15.31 -18.14 9.38
C ALA A 206 -14.94 -18.30 10.87
N ASN A 207 -15.23 -19.45 11.47
CA ASN A 207 -14.85 -19.76 12.85
C ASN A 207 -13.33 -19.85 13.02
N LYS A 208 -12.63 -20.46 12.06
CA LYS A 208 -11.16 -20.45 12.07
C LYS A 208 -10.64 -19.01 12.03
N LEU A 209 -11.16 -18.15 11.16
CA LEU A 209 -10.73 -16.76 11.03
C LEU A 209 -10.95 -15.98 12.33
N ARG A 210 -12.10 -16.17 13.03
CA ARG A 210 -12.37 -15.60 14.35
C ARG A 210 -11.32 -16.02 15.38
N THR A 211 -11.03 -17.30 15.44
CA THR A 211 -10.01 -17.86 16.34
C THR A 211 -8.62 -17.30 16.05
N ASP A 212 -8.23 -17.28 14.78
CA ASP A 212 -6.94 -16.77 14.33
C ASP A 212 -6.77 -15.29 14.68
N ALA A 213 -7.82 -14.47 14.46
CA ALA A 213 -7.77 -13.05 14.77
C ALA A 213 -7.62 -12.78 16.28
N ILE A 214 -8.33 -13.52 17.12
CA ILE A 214 -8.19 -13.44 18.57
C ILE A 214 -6.77 -13.85 18.99
N ALA A 215 -6.25 -14.93 18.45
CA ALA A 215 -4.92 -15.43 18.78
C ALA A 215 -3.81 -14.45 18.38
N LEU A 216 -3.94 -13.74 17.24
CA LEU A 216 -3.03 -12.71 16.81
C LEU A 216 -3.12 -11.44 17.70
N ASP A 217 -4.31 -11.09 18.18
CA ASP A 217 -4.50 -10.01 19.15
C ASP A 217 -3.87 -10.36 20.50
N GLU A 218 -4.12 -11.56 21.02
CA GLU A 218 -3.65 -12.03 22.32
C GLU A 218 -2.13 -12.20 22.37
N VAL A 219 -1.49 -12.65 21.28
CA VAL A 219 -0.03 -12.77 21.22
C VAL A 219 0.68 -11.42 21.14
N GLY A 220 -0.05 -10.33 20.81
CA GLY A 220 0.47 -8.97 20.83
C GLY A 220 0.80 -8.37 19.45
N CYS A 221 0.17 -8.84 18.36
CA CYS A 221 0.29 -8.17 17.08
C CYS A 221 -0.16 -6.69 17.21
N CYS A 222 0.43 -5.80 16.41
CA CYS A 222 0.10 -4.37 16.44
C CYS A 222 -1.12 -4.00 15.56
N ALA A 223 -1.49 -4.84 14.61
CA ALA A 223 -2.66 -4.73 13.74
C ALA A 223 -2.90 -6.06 13.02
N VAL A 224 -4.07 -6.21 12.38
CA VAL A 224 -4.41 -7.37 11.54
C VAL A 224 -5.01 -6.90 10.22
N VAL A 225 -4.43 -7.36 9.09
CA VAL A 225 -5.03 -7.19 7.76
C VAL A 225 -6.08 -8.27 7.55
N LEU A 226 -7.25 -7.88 7.03
CA LEU A 226 -8.34 -8.76 6.65
C LEU A 226 -8.57 -8.63 5.14
N GLU A 227 -8.26 -9.69 4.37
CA GLU A 227 -8.36 -9.65 2.91
C GLU A 227 -9.47 -10.55 2.39
N LYS A 228 -10.32 -9.97 1.52
CA LYS A 228 -11.34 -10.67 0.72
C LYS A 228 -12.16 -11.68 1.53
N ILE A 229 -12.77 -11.22 2.62
CA ILE A 229 -13.73 -11.93 3.45
C ILE A 229 -15.08 -11.21 3.45
N PRO A 230 -16.19 -11.83 3.90
CA PRO A 230 -17.47 -11.17 4.05
C PRO A 230 -17.37 -9.94 4.96
N ALA A 231 -18.01 -8.83 4.55
CA ALA A 231 -17.94 -7.55 5.27
C ALA A 231 -18.49 -7.62 6.70
N ASP A 232 -19.55 -8.41 6.93
CA ASP A 232 -20.14 -8.57 8.26
C ASP A 232 -19.19 -9.33 9.20
N LEU A 233 -18.52 -10.37 8.70
CA LEU A 233 -17.50 -11.10 9.46
C LEU A 233 -16.30 -10.19 9.79
N ALA A 234 -15.84 -9.37 8.84
CA ALA A 234 -14.76 -8.43 9.10
C ALA A 234 -15.13 -7.39 10.15
N THR A 235 -16.37 -6.91 10.12
CA THR A 235 -16.92 -5.97 11.13
C THR A 235 -16.97 -6.64 12.50
N GLU A 236 -17.49 -7.85 12.58
CA GLU A 236 -17.54 -8.66 13.82
C GLU A 236 -16.14 -8.84 14.44
N VAL A 237 -15.18 -9.28 13.62
CA VAL A 237 -13.78 -9.47 14.06
C VAL A 237 -13.18 -8.15 14.53
N SER A 238 -13.39 -7.05 13.78
CA SER A 238 -12.86 -5.73 14.12
C SER A 238 -13.37 -5.23 15.49
N GLN A 239 -14.62 -5.58 15.84
CA GLN A 239 -15.20 -5.23 17.14
C GLN A 239 -14.71 -6.11 18.28
N LYS A 240 -14.31 -7.36 17.99
CA LYS A 240 -13.89 -8.33 19.02
C LYS A 240 -12.46 -8.19 19.45
N ILE A 241 -11.54 -7.82 18.55
CA ILE A 241 -10.12 -7.68 18.86
C ILE A 241 -9.74 -6.24 19.23
N LYS A 242 -8.70 -6.09 20.03
CA LYS A 242 -8.26 -4.78 20.54
C LYS A 242 -7.43 -4.01 19.53
N VAL A 243 -6.59 -4.73 18.78
CA VAL A 243 -5.70 -4.12 17.79
C VAL A 243 -6.47 -3.67 16.54
N PRO A 244 -5.97 -2.66 15.81
CA PRO A 244 -6.60 -2.19 14.57
C PRO A 244 -6.70 -3.28 13.51
N THR A 245 -7.82 -3.28 12.78
CA THR A 245 -8.01 -4.09 11.58
C THR A 245 -7.92 -3.24 10.32
N ILE A 246 -7.21 -3.74 9.31
CA ILE A 246 -7.03 -3.08 8.02
C ILE A 246 -7.64 -3.96 6.92
N SER A 247 -8.63 -3.44 6.20
CA SER A 247 -9.34 -4.18 5.17
C SER A 247 -8.71 -4.01 3.79
N ILE A 248 -8.73 -5.09 3.01
CA ILE A 248 -8.65 -5.06 1.56
C ILE A 248 -9.70 -6.00 0.99
N GLY A 249 -10.77 -5.43 0.42
CA GLY A 249 -11.91 -6.21 -0.06
C GLY A 249 -12.71 -6.93 1.02
N ALA A 250 -12.66 -6.47 2.27
CA ALA A 250 -13.41 -6.99 3.41
C ALA A 250 -14.43 -5.98 3.99
N GLY A 251 -14.80 -4.97 3.20
CA GLY A 251 -15.81 -3.98 3.56
C GLY A 251 -15.31 -2.80 4.40
N GLY A 252 -16.22 -1.92 4.81
CA GLY A 252 -15.93 -0.66 5.50
C GLY A 252 -15.96 -0.73 7.03
N GLY A 253 -16.28 -1.90 7.63
CA GLY A 253 -16.39 -2.06 9.07
C GLY A 253 -15.08 -2.16 9.84
N CYS A 254 -13.95 -2.31 9.15
CA CYS A 254 -12.61 -2.30 9.72
C CYS A 254 -12.14 -0.89 10.11
N ASP A 255 -11.08 -0.82 10.91
CA ASP A 255 -10.50 0.43 11.38
C ASP A 255 -9.71 1.17 10.30
N GLY A 256 -9.23 0.47 9.28
CA GLY A 256 -8.51 1.05 8.15
C GLY A 256 -8.75 0.31 6.84
N GLN A 257 -8.11 0.83 5.77
CA GLN A 257 -8.14 0.27 4.42
C GLN A 257 -6.75 0.29 3.80
N VAL A 258 -6.43 -0.75 3.02
CA VAL A 258 -5.20 -0.79 2.21
C VAL A 258 -5.53 -1.08 0.74
N LEU A 259 -4.76 -0.48 -0.16
CA LEU A 259 -4.74 -0.78 -1.59
C LEU A 259 -3.31 -0.86 -2.10
N VAL A 260 -3.13 -1.54 -3.23
CA VAL A 260 -1.91 -1.48 -4.02
C VAL A 260 -1.88 -0.15 -4.77
N VAL A 261 -0.80 0.62 -4.60
CA VAL A 261 -0.69 1.99 -5.17
C VAL A 261 -0.83 2.00 -6.68
N HIS A 262 -0.25 1.03 -7.39
CA HIS A 262 -0.33 0.91 -8.85
C HIS A 262 -1.76 0.69 -9.33
N ASP A 263 -2.53 -0.12 -8.60
CA ASP A 263 -3.93 -0.39 -8.93
C ASP A 263 -4.80 0.85 -8.65
N MET A 264 -4.61 1.48 -7.49
CA MET A 264 -5.35 2.67 -7.06
C MET A 264 -5.13 3.85 -8.01
N LEU A 265 -3.91 4.03 -8.50
CA LEU A 265 -3.55 5.10 -9.44
C LEU A 265 -3.85 4.74 -10.90
N GLY A 266 -4.36 3.53 -11.18
CA GLY A 266 -4.72 3.10 -12.53
C GLY A 266 -3.52 2.89 -13.46
N MET A 267 -2.37 2.49 -12.91
CA MET A 267 -1.20 2.08 -13.70
C MET A 267 -1.37 0.68 -14.26
N ASN A 268 -2.14 -0.19 -13.58
CA ASN A 268 -2.46 -1.54 -14.00
C ASN A 268 -3.87 -1.58 -14.65
N LYS A 269 -3.93 -1.64 -15.98
CA LYS A 269 -5.22 -1.66 -16.72
C LYS A 269 -5.99 -2.97 -16.59
N GLY A 270 -5.31 -4.09 -16.47
CA GLY A 270 -5.90 -5.43 -16.53
C GLY A 270 -6.60 -5.87 -15.25
N PHE A 271 -6.39 -5.19 -14.11
CA PHE A 271 -6.89 -5.59 -12.82
C PHE A 271 -7.99 -4.64 -12.31
N SER A 272 -9.23 -5.12 -12.21
CA SER A 272 -10.39 -4.32 -11.77
C SER A 272 -11.35 -5.11 -10.89
N PRO A 273 -10.92 -5.58 -9.70
CA PRO A 273 -11.80 -6.27 -8.78
C PRO A 273 -12.84 -5.32 -8.18
N LYS A 274 -13.96 -5.85 -7.68
CA LYS A 274 -15.08 -5.07 -7.12
C LYS A 274 -14.65 -4.10 -6.01
N PHE A 275 -13.65 -4.45 -5.22
CA PHE A 275 -13.20 -3.63 -4.08
C PHE A 275 -12.25 -2.49 -4.48
N LEU A 276 -11.71 -2.50 -5.70
CA LEU A 276 -10.78 -1.49 -6.17
C LEU A 276 -11.52 -0.25 -6.64
N ARG A 277 -11.25 0.89 -6.01
CA ARG A 277 -11.57 2.20 -6.54
C ARG A 277 -10.32 2.81 -7.15
N ARG A 278 -10.37 3.16 -8.43
CA ARG A 278 -9.33 3.94 -9.08
C ARG A 278 -9.53 5.42 -8.80
N TYR A 279 -8.49 6.10 -8.36
CA TYR A 279 -8.48 7.53 -8.08
C TYR A 279 -7.81 8.36 -9.19
N ALA A 280 -7.08 7.68 -10.08
CA ALA A 280 -6.46 8.25 -11.26
C ALA A 280 -6.43 7.22 -12.41
N ASN A 281 -6.01 7.66 -13.60
CA ASN A 281 -5.74 6.81 -14.76
C ASN A 281 -4.33 7.10 -15.29
N LEU A 282 -3.33 6.80 -14.45
CA LEU A 282 -1.95 7.16 -14.78
C LEU A 282 -1.41 6.39 -16.00
N TYR A 283 -1.92 5.21 -16.31
CA TYR A 283 -1.48 4.46 -17.47
C TYR A 283 -1.63 5.29 -18.77
N ASP A 284 -2.81 5.86 -19.00
CA ASP A 284 -3.07 6.63 -20.23
C ASP A 284 -2.31 7.96 -20.20
N ILE A 285 -2.27 8.63 -19.06
CA ILE A 285 -1.50 9.89 -18.88
C ILE A 285 -0.02 9.69 -19.19
N MET A 286 0.56 8.58 -18.70
CA MET A 286 1.98 8.27 -18.92
C MET A 286 2.25 7.89 -20.38
N ILE A 287 1.36 7.12 -21.01
CA ILE A 287 1.46 6.77 -22.46
C ILE A 287 1.44 8.05 -23.31
N ASP A 288 0.50 8.97 -23.04
CA ASP A 288 0.39 10.22 -23.78
C ASP A 288 1.64 11.09 -23.61
N ALA A 289 2.12 11.24 -22.38
CA ALA A 289 3.34 12.03 -22.07
C ALA A 289 4.59 11.44 -22.72
N ILE A 290 4.78 10.12 -22.64
CA ILE A 290 5.90 9.42 -23.28
C ILE A 290 5.79 9.50 -24.80
N GLY A 291 4.58 9.37 -25.34
CA GLY A 291 4.30 9.50 -26.78
C GLY A 291 4.64 10.89 -27.31
N GLN A 292 4.35 11.94 -26.55
CA GLN A 292 4.75 13.30 -26.90
C GLN A 292 6.27 13.45 -26.92
N TYR A 293 6.96 12.98 -25.88
CA TYR A 293 8.44 12.97 -25.86
C TYR A 293 9.03 12.24 -27.08
N VAL A 294 8.50 11.06 -27.44
CA VAL A 294 8.94 10.34 -28.62
C VAL A 294 8.75 11.15 -29.91
N THR A 295 7.65 11.88 -30.01
CA THR A 295 7.34 12.75 -31.16
C THR A 295 8.34 13.90 -31.25
N ASP A 296 8.58 14.59 -30.14
CA ASP A 296 9.46 15.76 -30.06
C ASP A 296 10.90 15.38 -30.40
N VAL A 297 11.41 14.25 -29.86
CA VAL A 297 12.73 13.74 -30.21
C VAL A 297 12.86 13.42 -31.72
N LYS A 298 11.83 12.75 -32.29
CA LYS A 298 11.87 12.35 -33.71
C LYS A 298 11.70 13.52 -34.68
N SER A 299 11.03 14.58 -34.26
CA SER A 299 10.89 15.80 -35.07
C SER A 299 12.07 16.76 -34.93
N GLY A 300 12.96 16.56 -33.95
CA GLY A 300 14.04 17.46 -33.61
C GLY A 300 13.60 18.69 -32.80
N ASP A 301 12.39 18.67 -32.24
CA ASP A 301 11.87 19.74 -31.35
C ASP A 301 12.46 19.64 -29.94
N PHE A 302 12.89 18.43 -29.53
CA PHE A 302 13.62 18.19 -28.29
C PHE A 302 15.00 17.56 -28.56
N PRO A 303 16.11 18.09 -27.99
CA PRO A 303 16.21 19.35 -27.28
C PRO A 303 16.21 20.54 -28.24
N ASN A 304 15.49 21.60 -27.91
CA ASN A 304 15.58 22.88 -28.63
C ASN A 304 16.75 23.73 -28.12
N GLN A 305 16.92 24.97 -28.66
CA GLN A 305 18.07 25.83 -28.32
C GLN A 305 18.13 26.23 -26.84
N ASP A 306 16.99 26.28 -26.14
CA ASP A 306 16.92 26.65 -24.72
C ASP A 306 17.23 25.47 -23.79
N GLU A 307 17.28 24.24 -24.33
CA GLU A 307 17.51 23.00 -23.60
C GLU A 307 18.90 22.38 -23.85
N GLN A 308 19.80 23.13 -24.53
CA GLN A 308 21.18 22.73 -24.83
C GLN A 308 22.18 23.50 -23.96
N TYR A 309 23.34 22.91 -23.69
CA TYR A 309 24.47 23.53 -22.96
C TYR A 309 25.57 23.97 -23.91
#